data_4635eb5a21d58d69b5ca7246ef271fe2
#
_entry.id   4635eb5a21d58d69b5ca7246ef271fe2
#
_cell.length_a   1.000
_cell.length_b   1.000
_cell.length_c   1.000
_cell.angle_alpha   90.00
_cell.angle_beta   90.00
_cell.angle_gamma   90.00
#
_symmetry.space_group_name_H-M   'P 1'
#
loop_
_entity.id
_entity.type
_entity.pdbx_description
1 polymer ?
#
loop_
_entity_poly.entity_id
_entity_poly.type
_entity_poly.pdbx_seq_one_letter_code
_entity_poly.pdbx_strand_id
1 'polypeptide(L)'
;MISSYSDKITSLMSMYTDYEDYIPLMKAFIGDGSDKVYLLAAQNTAEIRAAGGFPGSIGTIRVEDGVMSIGDFNPVNDVLATYPPDEANVTRKELKIFNDTLIYSRDASFNPDFERAAQIWALAYEAKHGESVDGVLSLTPTIIQKVLRISGPITLPDGTELNGDNAVSVLQYELYYKYLSDRGTNVDYNEANEYVDGLFAETAKQAMAVLVSGFDFKRINEYVDMFNEGVEENTIMLWFVDEQEEQYAKDAGW
;
A
#
# COMPACT_ATOMS: atom_id res chain seq x y z
N MET A 1 44.97 4.68 -9.76
CA MET A 1 44.28 3.44 -9.30
C MET A 1 43.86 3.54 -7.81
N ILE A 2 44.74 3.96 -6.88
CA ILE A 2 44.40 4.10 -5.44
C ILE A 2 43.33 5.19 -5.19
N SER A 3 43.42 6.34 -5.90
CA SER A 3 42.39 7.41 -5.78
C SER A 3 40.98 6.92 -6.15
N SER A 4 40.86 6.14 -7.20
CA SER A 4 39.57 5.58 -7.66
C SER A 4 38.93 4.64 -6.63
N TYR A 5 39.71 3.90 -5.85
CA TYR A 5 39.17 3.06 -4.76
C TYR A 5 38.78 3.89 -3.53
N SER A 6 39.58 4.92 -3.20
CA SER A 6 39.26 5.86 -2.13
C SER A 6 37.95 6.60 -2.41
N ASP A 7 37.77 7.07 -3.65
CA ASP A 7 36.55 7.78 -4.07
C ASP A 7 35.32 6.87 -4.00
N LYS A 8 35.47 5.59 -4.41
CA LYS A 8 34.39 4.59 -4.28
C LYS A 8 34.04 4.29 -2.82
N ILE A 9 35.04 4.14 -1.95
CA ILE A 9 34.81 3.89 -0.53
C ILE A 9 34.13 5.09 0.11
N THR A 10 34.58 6.30 -0.19
CA THR A 10 33.94 7.53 0.32
C THR A 10 32.50 7.64 -0.14
N SER A 11 32.22 7.32 -1.41
CA SER A 11 30.85 7.31 -1.95
C SER A 11 29.96 6.27 -1.25
N LEU A 12 30.48 5.06 -1.02
CA LEU A 12 29.75 4.01 -0.28
C LEU A 12 29.50 4.39 1.19
N MET A 13 30.47 5.03 1.84
CA MET A 13 30.30 5.50 3.22
C MET A 13 29.27 6.65 3.30
N SER A 14 29.27 7.57 2.34
CA SER A 14 28.25 8.63 2.24
C SER A 14 26.87 8.01 2.06
N MET A 15 26.69 7.08 1.11
CA MET A 15 25.42 6.38 0.92
C MET A 15 24.96 5.65 2.19
N TYR A 16 25.87 4.98 2.91
CA TYR A 16 25.50 4.33 4.16
C TYR A 16 25.01 5.33 5.20
N THR A 17 25.70 6.47 5.36
CA THR A 17 25.29 7.51 6.31
C THR A 17 23.97 8.17 5.90
N ASP A 18 23.76 8.36 4.60
CA ASP A 18 22.53 9.00 4.07
C ASP A 18 21.29 8.10 4.23
N TYR A 19 21.52 6.76 4.38
CA TYR A 19 20.42 5.77 4.45
C TYR A 19 20.46 4.87 5.69
N GLU A 20 21.25 5.23 6.73
CA GLU A 20 21.43 4.39 7.91
C GLU A 20 20.11 4.05 8.63
N ASP A 21 19.15 4.95 8.64
CA ASP A 21 17.83 4.74 9.27
C ASP A 21 16.92 3.83 8.43
N TYR A 22 17.14 3.75 7.12
CA TYR A 22 16.35 2.88 6.23
C TYR A 22 16.80 1.43 6.25
N ILE A 23 18.05 1.15 6.60
CA ILE A 23 18.59 -0.22 6.61
C ILE A 23 17.84 -1.12 7.61
N PRO A 24 17.59 -0.71 8.86
CA PRO A 24 16.78 -1.51 9.78
C PRO A 24 15.35 -1.72 9.29
N LEU A 25 14.70 -0.67 8.75
CA LEU A 25 13.36 -0.76 8.18
C LEU A 25 13.30 -1.75 7.02
N MET A 26 14.25 -1.65 6.06
CA MET A 26 14.31 -2.58 4.93
C MET A 26 14.51 -4.02 5.38
N LYS A 27 15.39 -4.26 6.37
CA LYS A 27 15.63 -5.58 6.94
C LYS A 27 14.39 -6.14 7.62
N ALA A 28 13.68 -5.32 8.40
CA ALA A 28 12.41 -5.69 9.01
C ALA A 28 11.40 -6.11 7.95
N PHE A 29 11.24 -5.30 6.91
CA PHE A 29 10.28 -5.55 5.84
C PHE A 29 10.58 -6.84 5.05
N ILE A 30 11.86 -7.14 4.76
CA ILE A 30 12.25 -8.37 4.07
C ILE A 30 12.43 -9.59 4.99
N GLY A 31 12.16 -9.43 6.29
CA GLY A 31 12.10 -10.52 7.26
C GLY A 31 13.41 -10.88 7.96
N ASP A 32 14.57 -10.31 7.58
CA ASP A 32 15.90 -10.58 8.17
C ASP A 32 16.13 -12.05 8.62
N GLY A 33 15.70 -13.01 7.78
CA GLY A 33 15.79 -14.46 8.02
C GLY A 33 14.54 -15.12 8.60
N SER A 34 13.43 -14.39 8.72
CA SER A 34 12.09 -14.92 9.03
C SER A 34 11.11 -14.64 7.91
N ASP A 35 10.14 -15.54 7.70
CA ASP A 35 9.07 -15.31 6.76
C ASP A 35 8.14 -14.20 7.27
N LYS A 36 7.61 -13.38 6.36
CA LYS A 36 6.72 -12.27 6.67
C LYS A 36 5.46 -12.29 5.78
N VAL A 37 4.37 -11.83 6.36
CA VAL A 37 3.09 -11.65 5.65
C VAL A 37 2.57 -10.25 5.94
N TYR A 38 2.33 -9.47 4.89
CA TYR A 38 1.75 -8.13 5.01
C TYR A 38 0.43 -8.05 4.25
N LEU A 39 -0.53 -7.30 4.79
CA LEU A 39 -1.66 -6.85 3.98
C LEU A 39 -1.22 -5.67 3.11
N LEU A 40 -1.68 -5.66 1.88
CA LEU A 40 -1.49 -4.57 0.95
C LEU A 40 -2.85 -3.98 0.58
N ALA A 41 -3.19 -2.84 1.18
CA ALA A 41 -4.44 -2.15 0.96
C ALA A 41 -4.31 -1.17 -0.22
N ALA A 42 -5.04 -1.41 -1.31
CA ALA A 42 -5.20 -0.49 -2.42
C ALA A 42 -6.33 0.49 -2.09
N GLN A 43 -5.97 1.74 -1.73
CA GLN A 43 -6.92 2.75 -1.28
C GLN A 43 -7.33 3.70 -2.39
N ASN A 44 -8.64 3.84 -2.60
CA ASN A 44 -9.22 4.81 -3.52
C ASN A 44 -9.39 6.17 -2.82
N THR A 45 -8.58 7.15 -3.20
CA THR A 45 -8.62 8.50 -2.62
C THR A 45 -9.77 9.37 -3.17
N ALA A 46 -10.47 8.93 -4.22
CA ALA A 46 -11.72 9.57 -4.66
C ALA A 46 -12.85 9.34 -3.64
N GLU A 47 -12.78 8.27 -2.86
CA GLU A 47 -13.62 8.04 -1.69
C GLU A 47 -12.88 8.52 -0.44
N ILE A 48 -13.05 9.81 -0.13
CA ILE A 48 -12.28 10.51 0.91
C ILE A 48 -12.46 9.85 2.28
N ARG A 49 -11.32 9.44 2.89
CA ARG A 49 -11.22 8.96 4.26
C ARG A 49 -9.96 9.55 4.90
N ALA A 50 -9.97 9.67 6.23
CA ALA A 50 -8.89 10.36 6.93
C ALA A 50 -7.53 9.64 6.86
N ALA A 51 -7.52 8.30 6.80
CA ALA A 51 -6.30 7.51 6.60
C ALA A 51 -6.20 7.01 5.14
N GLY A 52 -6.08 7.93 4.18
CA GLY A 52 -5.71 7.68 2.78
C GLY A 52 -6.84 7.47 1.79
N GLY A 53 -7.96 6.82 2.14
CA GLY A 53 -9.06 6.55 1.23
C GLY A 53 -9.82 5.28 1.57
N PHE A 54 -10.74 4.87 0.71
CA PHE A 54 -11.45 3.60 0.86
C PHE A 54 -10.56 2.44 0.43
N PRO A 55 -10.35 1.39 1.25
CA PRO A 55 -9.58 0.21 0.87
C PRO A 55 -10.44 -0.71 -0.02
N GLY A 56 -10.65 -0.33 -1.29
CA GLY A 56 -11.51 -1.06 -2.21
C GLY A 56 -11.10 -2.52 -2.38
N SER A 57 -9.79 -2.76 -2.47
CA SER A 57 -9.20 -4.10 -2.60
C SER A 57 -8.01 -4.28 -1.67
N ILE A 58 -7.85 -5.50 -1.18
CA ILE A 58 -6.72 -5.90 -0.33
C ILE A 58 -6.08 -7.16 -0.92
N GLY A 59 -4.76 -7.13 -1.05
CA GLY A 59 -3.91 -8.26 -1.37
C GLY A 59 -2.98 -8.60 -0.21
N THR A 60 -2.08 -9.56 -0.44
CA THR A 60 -1.01 -9.90 0.49
C THR A 60 0.36 -9.76 -0.17
N ILE A 61 1.35 -9.37 0.62
CA ILE A 61 2.76 -9.52 0.29
C ILE A 61 3.29 -10.62 1.20
N ARG A 62 3.94 -11.62 0.60
CA ARG A 62 4.65 -12.65 1.35
C ARG A 62 6.14 -12.53 1.07
N VAL A 63 6.93 -12.59 2.10
CA VAL A 63 8.38 -12.65 2.01
C VAL A 63 8.83 -13.98 2.59
N GLU A 64 9.41 -14.84 1.76
CA GLU A 64 9.91 -16.17 2.13
C GLU A 64 11.38 -16.24 1.74
N ASP A 65 12.27 -16.54 2.68
CA ASP A 65 13.72 -16.54 2.45
C ASP A 65 14.24 -15.24 1.80
N GLY A 66 13.63 -14.08 2.13
CA GLY A 66 13.96 -12.78 1.55
C GLY A 66 13.44 -12.55 0.12
N VAL A 67 12.66 -13.48 -0.42
CA VAL A 67 12.01 -13.35 -1.74
C VAL A 67 10.58 -12.89 -1.57
N MET A 68 10.28 -11.73 -2.14
CA MET A 68 8.95 -11.13 -2.09
C MET A 68 8.04 -11.69 -3.20
N SER A 69 6.82 -12.03 -2.83
CA SER A 69 5.75 -12.38 -3.75
C SER A 69 4.48 -11.59 -3.43
N ILE A 70 3.70 -11.26 -4.46
CA ILE A 70 2.47 -10.48 -4.32
C ILE A 70 1.30 -11.39 -4.68
N GLY A 71 0.41 -11.57 -3.70
CA GLY A 71 -0.82 -12.35 -3.87
C GLY A 71 -1.88 -11.63 -4.70
N ASP A 72 -2.98 -12.32 -4.94
CA ASP A 72 -4.11 -11.73 -5.63
C ASP A 72 -4.82 -10.71 -4.73
N PHE A 73 -5.27 -9.63 -5.35
CA PHE A 73 -6.14 -8.67 -4.69
C PHE A 73 -7.59 -9.11 -4.83
N ASN A 74 -8.33 -8.94 -3.76
CA ASN A 74 -9.75 -9.23 -3.71
C ASN A 74 -10.51 -8.05 -3.08
N PRO A 75 -11.81 -7.90 -3.34
CA PRO A 75 -12.63 -6.88 -2.70
C PRO A 75 -12.49 -6.93 -1.18
N VAL A 76 -12.39 -5.79 -0.53
CA VAL A 76 -12.16 -5.69 0.92
C VAL A 76 -13.14 -6.53 1.75
N ASN A 77 -14.41 -6.62 1.32
CA ASN A 77 -15.43 -7.41 1.99
C ASN A 77 -15.16 -8.94 1.91
N ASP A 78 -14.39 -9.38 0.92
CA ASP A 78 -14.01 -10.78 0.75
C ASP A 78 -12.74 -11.11 1.52
N VAL A 79 -11.93 -10.10 1.86
CA VAL A 79 -10.66 -10.27 2.57
C VAL A 79 -10.80 -10.06 4.08
N LEU A 80 -11.55 -9.07 4.52
CA LEU A 80 -11.72 -8.77 5.94
C LEU A 80 -13.03 -9.34 6.50
N ALA A 81 -13.04 -9.72 7.79
CA ALA A 81 -14.28 -9.94 8.50
C ALA A 81 -15.14 -8.67 8.45
N THR A 82 -16.45 -8.83 8.28
CA THR A 82 -17.39 -7.70 8.11
C THR A 82 -17.27 -6.69 9.25
N TYR A 83 -17.14 -7.19 10.47
CA TYR A 83 -17.01 -6.39 11.68
C TYR A 83 -15.66 -6.69 12.34
N PRO A 84 -15.03 -5.68 12.99
CA PRO A 84 -13.85 -5.92 13.81
C PRO A 84 -14.16 -6.97 14.88
N PRO A 85 -13.23 -7.91 15.14
CA PRO A 85 -13.39 -8.85 16.25
C PRO A 85 -13.28 -8.12 17.60
N ASP A 86 -13.71 -8.78 18.68
CA ASP A 86 -13.71 -8.21 20.03
C ASP A 86 -12.29 -7.79 20.47
N GLU A 87 -11.27 -8.49 20.03
CA GLU A 87 -9.84 -8.22 20.26
C GLU A 87 -9.42 -6.84 19.75
N ALA A 88 -10.10 -6.30 18.74
CA ALA A 88 -9.85 -4.96 18.24
C ALA A 88 -10.21 -3.87 19.26
N ASN A 89 -10.97 -4.19 20.30
CA ASN A 89 -11.32 -3.30 21.40
C ASN A 89 -11.80 -1.92 20.93
N VAL A 90 -12.68 -1.89 19.94
CA VAL A 90 -13.22 -0.64 19.37
C VAL A 90 -13.94 0.15 20.47
N THR A 91 -13.47 1.36 20.70
CA THR A 91 -13.94 2.20 21.79
C THR A 91 -15.21 2.97 21.43
N ARG A 92 -15.98 3.42 22.45
CA ARG A 92 -17.12 4.31 22.23
C ARG A 92 -16.74 5.66 21.59
N LYS A 93 -15.48 6.10 21.74
CA LYS A 93 -14.98 7.32 21.09
C LYS A 93 -14.78 7.08 19.61
N GLU A 94 -14.23 5.93 19.24
CA GLU A 94 -14.06 5.54 17.84
C GLU A 94 -15.42 5.36 17.16
N LEU A 95 -16.38 4.69 17.81
CA LEU A 95 -17.73 4.54 17.26
C LEU A 95 -18.40 5.89 16.92
N LYS A 96 -18.10 6.96 17.64
CA LYS A 96 -18.60 8.30 17.29
C LYS A 96 -18.01 8.85 16.00
N ILE A 97 -16.78 8.46 15.63
CA ILE A 97 -16.15 8.83 14.35
C ILE A 97 -16.91 8.15 13.20
N PHE A 98 -17.43 6.94 13.44
CA PHE A 98 -18.11 6.11 12.45
C PHE A 98 -19.64 6.25 12.46
N ASN A 99 -20.16 7.29 13.07
CA ASN A 99 -21.60 7.58 13.11
C ASN A 99 -22.44 6.57 13.93
N ASP A 100 -21.84 6.02 15.02
CA ASP A 100 -22.55 5.76 16.26
C ASP A 100 -23.03 4.36 16.65
N THR A 101 -23.05 3.34 15.79
CA THR A 101 -23.57 2.06 16.26
C THR A 101 -22.72 0.86 15.95
N LEU A 102 -22.04 0.86 14.82
CA LEU A 102 -21.25 -0.26 14.37
C LEU A 102 -20.24 0.19 13.32
N ILE A 103 -18.98 -0.20 13.50
CA ILE A 103 -17.96 -0.01 12.48
C ILE A 103 -17.91 -1.28 11.62
N TYR A 104 -17.87 -1.11 10.29
CA TYR A 104 -17.41 -2.18 9.42
C TYR A 104 -15.88 -2.15 9.37
N SER A 105 -15.22 -3.31 9.32
CA SER A 105 -13.76 -3.38 9.26
C SER A 105 -13.18 -2.55 8.11
N ARG A 106 -13.85 -2.56 6.94
CA ARG A 106 -13.47 -1.73 5.77
C ARG A 106 -13.49 -0.23 6.04
N ASP A 107 -14.24 0.22 7.05
CA ASP A 107 -14.41 1.64 7.38
C ASP A 107 -13.39 2.15 8.41
N ALA A 108 -12.47 1.30 8.85
CA ALA A 108 -11.42 1.69 9.81
C ALA A 108 -10.59 2.90 9.34
N SER A 109 -10.43 3.09 8.01
CA SER A 109 -9.73 4.25 7.44
C SER A 109 -10.41 5.61 7.64
N PHE A 110 -11.62 5.67 8.23
CA PHE A 110 -12.17 6.93 8.73
C PHE A 110 -11.40 7.44 9.97
N ASN A 111 -10.73 6.56 10.70
CA ASN A 111 -9.83 6.98 11.76
C ASN A 111 -8.64 7.71 11.12
N PRO A 112 -8.27 8.91 11.58
CA PRO A 112 -7.11 9.64 11.06
C PRO A 112 -5.77 8.98 11.43
N ASP A 113 -5.76 8.11 12.42
CA ASP A 113 -4.61 7.33 12.83
C ASP A 113 -4.53 6.05 11.97
N PHE A 114 -3.56 5.99 11.06
CA PHE A 114 -3.36 4.85 10.18
C PHE A 114 -2.96 3.59 10.96
N GLU A 115 -2.11 3.71 11.97
CA GLU A 115 -1.74 2.59 12.85
C GLU A 115 -3.00 1.91 13.38
N ARG A 116 -3.96 2.70 13.85
CA ARG A 116 -5.22 2.16 14.36
C ARG A 116 -6.09 1.49 13.29
N ALA A 117 -6.17 2.08 12.10
CA ALA A 117 -6.87 1.47 10.98
C ALA A 117 -6.22 0.13 10.58
N ALA A 118 -4.90 0.09 10.49
CA ALA A 118 -4.10 -1.08 10.17
C ALA A 118 -4.29 -2.21 11.21
N GLN A 119 -4.28 -1.91 12.50
CA GLN A 119 -4.58 -2.86 13.58
C GLN A 119 -5.94 -3.52 13.40
N ILE A 120 -6.97 -2.73 13.09
CA ILE A 120 -8.32 -3.26 12.86
C ILE A 120 -8.34 -4.16 11.62
N TRP A 121 -7.68 -3.78 10.54
CA TRP A 121 -7.60 -4.61 9.33
C TRP A 121 -6.83 -5.91 9.56
N ALA A 122 -5.70 -5.88 10.24
CA ALA A 122 -4.92 -7.06 10.59
C ALA A 122 -5.74 -8.06 11.41
N LEU A 123 -6.41 -7.61 12.46
CA LEU A 123 -7.27 -8.46 13.29
C LEU A 123 -8.51 -8.97 12.54
N ALA A 124 -9.10 -8.15 11.66
CA ALA A 124 -10.23 -8.59 10.83
C ALA A 124 -9.83 -9.61 9.77
N TYR A 125 -8.60 -9.54 9.26
CA TYR A 125 -8.02 -10.55 8.38
C TYR A 125 -7.81 -11.87 9.14
N GLU A 126 -7.13 -11.80 10.28
CA GLU A 126 -6.88 -12.98 11.13
C GLU A 126 -8.19 -13.67 11.54
N ALA A 127 -9.20 -12.90 11.95
CA ALA A 127 -10.52 -13.45 12.31
C ALA A 127 -11.19 -14.20 11.14
N LYS A 128 -10.92 -13.79 9.91
CA LYS A 128 -11.54 -14.39 8.72
C LYS A 128 -10.75 -15.57 8.15
N HIS A 129 -9.43 -15.51 8.18
CA HIS A 129 -8.53 -16.48 7.52
C HIS A 129 -7.81 -17.40 8.50
N GLY A 130 -7.77 -17.05 9.80
CA GLY A 130 -7.02 -17.80 10.81
C GLY A 130 -5.50 -17.64 10.65
N GLU A 131 -5.04 -16.64 9.92
CA GLU A 131 -3.64 -16.32 9.68
C GLU A 131 -3.38 -14.88 10.15
N SER A 132 -2.38 -14.69 11.02
CA SER A 132 -1.93 -13.37 11.43
C SER A 132 -1.01 -12.77 10.37
N VAL A 133 -0.89 -11.44 10.38
CA VAL A 133 0.02 -10.70 9.50
C VAL A 133 1.05 -9.93 10.32
N ASP A 134 2.20 -9.65 9.73
CA ASP A 134 3.30 -8.91 10.37
C ASP A 134 3.13 -7.39 10.23
N GLY A 135 2.25 -6.94 9.34
CA GLY A 135 1.98 -5.51 9.16
C GLY A 135 1.00 -5.23 8.03
N VAL A 136 0.77 -3.95 7.80
CA VAL A 136 -0.14 -3.44 6.76
C VAL A 136 0.56 -2.33 5.99
N LEU A 137 0.59 -2.48 4.67
CA LEU A 137 1.03 -1.45 3.73
C LEU A 137 -0.20 -0.90 3.00
N SER A 138 -0.29 0.40 2.87
CA SER A 138 -1.33 1.08 2.11
C SER A 138 -0.76 1.83 0.94
N LEU A 139 -1.38 1.71 -0.23
CA LEU A 139 -1.02 2.41 -1.45
C LEU A 139 -2.21 3.19 -2.01
N THR A 140 -1.95 4.40 -2.49
CA THR A 140 -2.93 5.23 -3.20
C THR A 140 -2.57 5.37 -4.69
N PRO A 141 -3.47 5.84 -5.57
CA PRO A 141 -3.15 6.13 -6.97
C PRO A 141 -1.97 7.09 -7.15
N THR A 142 -1.76 8.00 -6.19
CA THR A 142 -0.67 8.98 -6.25
C THR A 142 0.70 8.33 -6.14
N ILE A 143 0.90 7.42 -5.18
CA ILE A 143 2.19 6.73 -5.07
C ILE A 143 2.41 5.77 -6.26
N ILE A 144 1.35 5.12 -6.75
CA ILE A 144 1.41 4.31 -7.96
C ILE A 144 1.90 5.13 -9.15
N GLN A 145 1.36 6.34 -9.33
CA GLN A 145 1.82 7.25 -10.39
C GLN A 145 3.30 7.63 -10.24
N LYS A 146 3.77 7.89 -9.01
CA LYS A 146 5.18 8.16 -8.72
C LYS A 146 6.07 6.94 -9.06
N VAL A 147 5.64 5.74 -8.70
CA VAL A 147 6.32 4.49 -9.07
C VAL A 147 6.46 4.38 -10.60
N LEU A 148 5.37 4.61 -11.35
CA LEU A 148 5.38 4.51 -12.81
C LEU A 148 6.26 5.58 -13.50
N ARG A 149 6.54 6.72 -12.86
CA ARG A 149 7.53 7.69 -13.36
C ARG A 149 8.95 7.12 -13.33
N ILE A 150 9.25 6.28 -12.36
CA ILE A 150 10.56 5.67 -12.23
C ILE A 150 10.65 4.39 -13.06
N SER A 151 9.67 3.50 -12.94
CA SER A 151 9.72 2.16 -13.50
C SER A 151 9.22 2.05 -14.95
N GLY A 152 8.50 3.08 -15.44
CA GLY A 152 7.88 3.08 -16.76
C GLY A 152 6.41 2.65 -16.74
N PRO A 153 5.74 2.69 -17.91
CA PRO A 153 4.31 2.43 -18.02
C PRO A 153 3.96 0.95 -17.85
N ILE A 154 2.70 0.69 -17.46
CA ILE A 154 2.07 -0.64 -17.44
C ILE A 154 0.81 -0.62 -18.29
N THR A 155 0.36 -1.80 -18.72
CA THR A 155 -0.88 -1.95 -19.49
C THR A 155 -1.87 -2.83 -18.73
N LEU A 156 -3.06 -2.32 -18.47
CA LEU A 156 -4.13 -3.04 -17.81
C LEU A 156 -4.78 -4.10 -18.70
N PRO A 157 -5.50 -5.09 -18.14
CA PRO A 157 -6.17 -6.15 -18.92
C PRO A 157 -7.15 -5.63 -19.98
N ASP A 158 -7.74 -4.46 -19.76
CA ASP A 158 -8.67 -3.81 -20.73
C ASP A 158 -7.94 -3.01 -21.83
N GLY A 159 -6.59 -3.05 -21.84
CA GLY A 159 -5.75 -2.34 -22.79
C GLY A 159 -5.44 -0.87 -22.40
N THR A 160 -5.89 -0.40 -21.25
CA THR A 160 -5.59 0.95 -20.77
C THR A 160 -4.11 1.03 -20.37
N GLU A 161 -3.38 2.01 -20.91
CA GLU A 161 -1.99 2.29 -20.52
C GLU A 161 -1.97 3.27 -19.35
N LEU A 162 -1.27 2.90 -18.29
CA LEU A 162 -0.98 3.74 -17.14
C LEU A 162 0.50 4.10 -17.10
N ASN A 163 0.78 5.35 -16.81
CA ASN A 163 2.13 5.89 -16.74
C ASN A 163 2.26 6.95 -15.64
N GLY A 164 3.45 7.54 -15.51
CA GLY A 164 3.76 8.55 -14.51
C GLY A 164 2.98 9.87 -14.60
N ASP A 165 2.16 10.06 -15.64
CA ASP A 165 1.42 11.32 -15.84
C ASP A 165 -0.10 11.13 -15.76
N ASN A 166 -0.62 9.91 -15.98
CA ASN A 166 -2.06 9.67 -16.10
C ASN A 166 -2.67 8.73 -15.05
N ALA A 167 -1.86 8.00 -14.27
CA ALA A 167 -2.40 6.94 -13.41
C ALA A 167 -3.44 7.45 -12.42
N VAL A 168 -3.24 8.62 -11.81
CA VAL A 168 -4.22 9.22 -10.89
C VAL A 168 -5.53 9.54 -11.61
N SER A 169 -5.50 10.23 -12.75
CA SER A 169 -6.72 10.61 -13.47
C SER A 169 -7.48 9.39 -13.99
N VAL A 170 -6.76 8.41 -14.51
CA VAL A 170 -7.34 7.18 -15.02
C VAL A 170 -8.02 6.38 -13.90
N LEU A 171 -7.30 6.11 -12.83
CA LEU A 171 -7.81 5.27 -11.74
C LEU A 171 -8.94 5.92 -10.94
N GLN A 172 -8.91 7.25 -10.78
CA GLN A 172 -9.91 7.96 -9.97
C GLN A 172 -11.13 8.42 -10.77
N TYR A 173 -11.00 8.61 -12.08
CA TYR A 173 -12.06 9.23 -12.87
C TYR A 173 -12.36 8.51 -14.18
N GLU A 174 -11.34 8.27 -15.03
CA GLU A 174 -11.59 7.85 -16.41
C GLU A 174 -12.15 6.44 -16.51
N LEU A 175 -11.73 5.52 -15.63
CA LEU A 175 -12.26 4.15 -15.59
C LEU A 175 -13.75 4.14 -15.23
N TYR A 176 -14.16 4.93 -14.24
CA TYR A 176 -15.59 5.09 -13.91
C TYR A 176 -16.37 5.68 -15.07
N TYR A 177 -15.85 6.75 -15.67
CA TYR A 177 -16.52 7.40 -16.79
C TYR A 177 -16.64 6.46 -18.00
N LYS A 178 -15.60 5.71 -18.33
CA LYS A 178 -15.60 4.71 -19.39
C LYS A 178 -16.66 3.64 -19.12
N TYR A 179 -16.66 3.08 -17.91
CA TYR A 179 -17.63 2.06 -17.52
C TYR A 179 -19.09 2.57 -17.65
N LEU A 180 -19.34 3.78 -17.16
CA LEU A 180 -20.67 4.40 -17.20
C LEU A 180 -21.11 4.76 -18.63
N SER A 181 -20.20 5.25 -19.47
CA SER A 181 -20.49 5.64 -20.85
C SER A 181 -20.84 4.45 -21.74
N ASP A 182 -20.19 3.32 -21.52
CA ASP A 182 -20.39 2.11 -22.33
C ASP A 182 -21.74 1.41 -22.04
N ARG A 183 -22.36 1.65 -20.88
CA ARG A 183 -23.60 0.99 -20.43
C ARG A 183 -24.86 1.88 -20.43
N GLY A 184 -24.75 3.16 -20.73
CA GLY A 184 -25.87 4.09 -20.82
C GLY A 184 -26.60 4.32 -19.49
N THR A 185 -27.95 4.33 -19.49
CA THR A 185 -28.77 4.66 -18.29
C THR A 185 -29.05 3.48 -17.35
N ASN A 186 -28.69 2.26 -17.74
CA ASN A 186 -28.86 1.04 -16.92
C ASN A 186 -27.55 0.65 -16.23
N VAL A 187 -27.11 1.47 -15.29
CA VAL A 187 -25.88 1.23 -14.55
C VAL A 187 -26.20 0.65 -13.18
N ASP A 188 -25.63 -0.52 -12.87
CA ASP A 188 -25.48 -0.97 -11.52
C ASP A 188 -24.19 -0.36 -10.95
N TYR A 189 -24.33 0.52 -9.97
CA TYR A 189 -23.19 1.18 -9.33
C TYR A 189 -22.30 0.19 -8.56
N ASN A 190 -22.85 -0.94 -8.08
CA ASN A 190 -22.05 -1.97 -7.42
C ASN A 190 -21.14 -2.67 -8.43
N GLU A 191 -21.67 -3.03 -9.62
CA GLU A 191 -20.85 -3.59 -10.70
C GLU A 191 -19.78 -2.59 -11.19
N ALA A 192 -20.09 -1.28 -11.21
CA ALA A 192 -19.12 -0.24 -11.58
C ALA A 192 -17.97 -0.17 -10.58
N ASN A 193 -18.29 -0.21 -9.29
CA ASN A 193 -17.29 -0.21 -8.22
C ASN A 193 -16.43 -1.48 -8.28
N GLU A 194 -17.03 -2.67 -8.39
CA GLU A 194 -16.29 -3.93 -8.52
C GLU A 194 -15.34 -3.92 -9.73
N TYR A 195 -15.78 -3.38 -10.87
CA TYR A 195 -14.94 -3.26 -12.06
C TYR A 195 -13.74 -2.35 -11.84
N VAL A 196 -13.97 -1.15 -11.27
CA VAL A 196 -12.91 -0.16 -11.04
C VAL A 196 -11.97 -0.63 -9.94
N ASP A 197 -12.50 -1.18 -8.84
CA ASP A 197 -11.69 -1.76 -7.77
C ASP A 197 -10.82 -2.91 -8.27
N GLY A 198 -11.34 -3.75 -9.17
CA GLY A 198 -10.58 -4.82 -9.81
C GLY A 198 -9.41 -4.30 -10.68
N LEU A 199 -9.64 -3.24 -11.47
CA LEU A 199 -8.57 -2.61 -12.26
C LEU A 199 -7.56 -1.89 -11.38
N PHE A 200 -8.01 -1.26 -10.29
CA PHE A 200 -7.11 -0.64 -9.33
C PHE A 200 -6.24 -1.68 -8.61
N ALA A 201 -6.82 -2.78 -8.20
CA ALA A 201 -6.12 -3.91 -7.62
C ALA A 201 -5.03 -4.46 -8.56
N GLU A 202 -5.37 -4.70 -9.83
CA GLU A 202 -4.43 -5.14 -10.85
C GLU A 202 -3.31 -4.12 -11.08
N THR A 203 -3.65 -2.82 -11.07
CA THR A 203 -2.67 -1.74 -11.18
C THR A 203 -1.69 -1.76 -10.00
N ALA A 204 -2.20 -1.89 -8.77
CA ALA A 204 -1.36 -1.98 -7.58
C ALA A 204 -0.42 -3.18 -7.65
N LYS A 205 -0.94 -4.35 -8.06
CA LYS A 205 -0.16 -5.58 -8.25
C LYS A 205 0.94 -5.39 -9.28
N GLN A 206 0.63 -4.85 -10.47
CA GLN A 206 1.62 -4.62 -11.53
C GLN A 206 2.64 -3.56 -11.13
N ALA A 207 2.23 -2.46 -10.52
CA ALA A 207 3.14 -1.40 -10.07
C ALA A 207 4.13 -1.93 -9.02
N MET A 208 3.65 -2.72 -8.06
CA MET A 208 4.52 -3.37 -7.08
C MET A 208 5.45 -4.40 -7.73
N ALA A 209 4.95 -5.20 -8.67
CA ALA A 209 5.78 -6.17 -9.39
C ALA A 209 6.90 -5.49 -10.19
N VAL A 210 6.60 -4.37 -10.85
CA VAL A 210 7.60 -3.58 -11.59
C VAL A 210 8.60 -2.93 -10.62
N LEU A 211 8.15 -2.41 -9.49
CA LEU A 211 9.02 -1.85 -8.46
C LEU A 211 10.02 -2.91 -7.95
N VAL A 212 9.53 -4.12 -7.63
CA VAL A 212 10.37 -5.20 -7.09
C VAL A 212 11.31 -5.79 -8.16
N SER A 213 10.79 -6.07 -9.37
CA SER A 213 11.59 -6.72 -10.44
C SER A 213 12.48 -5.77 -11.23
N GLY A 214 12.10 -4.50 -11.29
CA GLY A 214 12.78 -3.44 -12.05
C GLY A 214 13.64 -2.53 -11.19
N PHE A 215 13.88 -2.86 -9.92
CA PHE A 215 14.68 -2.03 -9.03
C PHE A 215 16.12 -1.88 -9.53
N ASP A 216 16.50 -0.65 -9.85
CA ASP A 216 17.86 -0.31 -10.27
C ASP A 216 18.57 0.47 -9.14
N PHE A 217 19.58 -0.15 -8.54
CA PHE A 217 20.40 0.47 -7.49
C PHE A 217 21.04 1.81 -7.92
N LYS A 218 21.22 2.04 -9.22
CA LYS A 218 21.73 3.34 -9.70
C LYS A 218 20.74 4.47 -9.51
N ARG A 219 19.47 4.13 -9.32
CA ARG A 219 18.36 5.07 -9.12
C ARG A 219 17.85 5.08 -7.68
N ILE A 220 18.64 4.54 -6.73
CA ILE A 220 18.22 4.42 -5.31
C ILE A 220 17.72 5.75 -4.74
N ASN A 221 18.39 6.86 -5.06
CA ASN A 221 17.97 8.19 -4.60
C ASN A 221 16.56 8.53 -5.09
N GLU A 222 16.23 8.23 -6.35
CA GLU A 222 14.89 8.51 -6.90
C GLU A 222 13.80 7.70 -6.18
N TYR A 223 14.10 6.45 -5.82
CA TYR A 223 13.17 5.63 -5.03
C TYR A 223 13.01 6.14 -3.62
N VAL A 224 14.11 6.50 -2.94
CA VAL A 224 14.05 7.05 -1.57
C VAL A 224 13.31 8.38 -1.55
N ASP A 225 13.61 9.30 -2.47
CA ASP A 225 12.89 10.57 -2.59
C ASP A 225 11.40 10.34 -2.83
N MET A 226 11.05 9.42 -3.73
CA MET A 226 9.66 9.05 -4.03
C MET A 226 8.93 8.51 -2.79
N PHE A 227 9.58 7.62 -2.02
CA PHE A 227 8.98 7.07 -0.80
C PHE A 227 8.83 8.15 0.28
N ASN A 228 9.83 8.98 0.49
CA ASN A 228 9.77 10.09 1.46
C ASN A 228 8.63 11.06 1.13
N GLU A 229 8.55 11.50 -0.12
CA GLU A 229 7.43 12.32 -0.57
C GLU A 229 6.08 11.59 -0.36
N GLY A 230 6.04 10.29 -0.65
CA GLY A 230 4.84 9.48 -0.47
C GLY A 230 4.38 9.39 0.97
N VAL A 231 5.31 9.28 1.90
CA VAL A 231 5.05 9.27 3.35
C VAL A 231 4.60 10.65 3.84
N GLU A 232 5.30 11.71 3.48
CA GLU A 232 4.93 13.09 3.84
C GLU A 232 3.51 13.46 3.35
N GLU A 233 3.13 12.96 2.17
CA GLU A 233 1.82 13.18 1.56
C GLU A 233 0.74 12.17 2.02
N ASN A 234 1.07 11.19 2.87
CA ASN A 234 0.21 10.06 3.25
C ASN A 234 -0.34 9.28 2.04
N THR A 235 0.43 9.16 0.97
CA THR A 235 0.07 8.42 -0.24
C THR A 235 0.57 6.98 -0.23
N ILE A 236 1.52 6.69 0.66
CA ILE A 236 1.92 5.36 1.13
C ILE A 236 2.01 5.41 2.65
N MET A 237 1.53 4.37 3.31
CA MET A 237 1.58 4.24 4.77
C MET A 237 1.91 2.80 5.11
N LEU A 238 2.72 2.61 6.15
CA LEU A 238 3.17 1.31 6.62
C LEU A 238 2.98 1.24 8.14
N TRP A 239 2.59 0.08 8.62
CA TRP A 239 2.52 -0.25 10.04
C TRP A 239 2.97 -1.69 10.26
N PHE A 240 3.77 -1.92 11.29
CA PHE A 240 4.21 -3.24 11.72
C PHE A 240 3.52 -3.65 13.02
N VAL A 241 3.25 -4.95 13.16
CA VAL A 241 2.72 -5.53 14.40
C VAL A 241 3.81 -5.57 15.49
N ASP A 242 5.05 -5.86 15.13
CA ASP A 242 6.17 -5.87 16.04
C ASP A 242 6.60 -4.44 16.42
N GLU A 243 6.66 -4.14 17.72
CA GLU A 243 6.97 -2.80 18.23
C GLU A 243 8.37 -2.31 17.82
N GLN A 244 9.35 -3.21 17.69
CA GLN A 244 10.69 -2.83 17.28
C GLN A 244 10.77 -2.52 15.79
N GLU A 245 10.07 -3.30 14.96
CA GLU A 245 9.96 -3.06 13.52
C GLU A 245 9.21 -1.76 13.25
N GLU A 246 8.12 -1.49 13.99
CA GLU A 246 7.39 -0.24 13.96
C GLU A 246 8.28 0.96 14.38
N GLN A 247 9.17 0.77 15.36
CA GLN A 247 10.11 1.82 15.73
C GLN A 247 11.11 2.12 14.60
N TYR A 248 11.57 1.12 13.86
CA TYR A 248 12.41 1.35 12.67
C TYR A 248 11.70 2.16 11.58
N ALA A 249 10.40 1.93 11.40
CA ALA A 249 9.60 2.75 10.48
C ALA A 249 9.54 4.21 10.95
N LYS A 250 9.27 4.45 12.23
CA LYS A 250 9.24 5.79 12.83
C LYS A 250 10.60 6.49 12.78
N ASP A 251 11.70 5.78 13.05
CA ASP A 251 13.07 6.33 12.97
C ASP A 251 13.44 6.73 11.54
N ALA A 252 12.93 6.00 10.54
CA ALA A 252 13.07 6.34 9.11
C ALA A 252 12.09 7.42 8.63
N GLY A 253 11.22 7.93 9.52
CA GLY A 253 10.26 9.00 9.20
C GLY A 253 8.92 8.54 8.61
N TRP A 254 8.62 7.24 8.73
CA TRP A 254 7.38 6.62 8.24
C TRP A 254 6.26 6.62 9.28
#